data_4c7a6edb63b9b1627f72350c549ddf52
#
_entry.id   4c7a6edb63b9b1627f72350c549ddf52
#
_cell.length_a   1.000
_cell.length_b   1.000
_cell.length_c   1.000
_cell.angle_alpha   90.00
_cell.angle_beta   90.00
_cell.angle_gamma   90.00
#
_symmetry.space_group_name_H-M   'P 1'
#
loop_
_entity.id
_entity.type
_entity.pdbx_description
1 polymer ?
#
loop_
_entity_poly.entity_id
_entity_poly.type
_entity_poly.pdbx_seq_one_letter_code
_entity_poly.pdbx_strand_id
1 'polypeptide(L)'
;TTGSWSNFENPNFSLVSINVARFDASKHMAQSIIGDAKVSLNELSQALGDWKASEEWHKKSRDELKSWNEYVDKESGPTNQKLPSYAHAVGAIYRNSDPSDIAVTAAGGLVGEVVQIWRPRELNTHETEWGFSCMSYEISGALGIKMANPNKEVITFVGDGSYLLYNSDIYSSVITNNKLIVIVCDNGGHAVINRLQLFKGGKEFNCLFESSNVSN
;
A
#
# COMPACT_ATOMS: atom_id res chain seq x y z
N THR A 1 9.82 7.55 -4.17
CA THR A 1 10.95 6.69 -3.76
C THR A 1 11.20 5.65 -4.83
N THR A 2 12.45 5.26 -5.01
CA THR A 2 12.88 4.34 -6.06
C THR A 2 13.41 3.03 -5.47
N GLY A 3 12.64 2.45 -4.54
CA GLY A 3 12.95 1.18 -3.90
C GLY A 3 14.29 1.18 -3.17
N SER A 4 14.63 2.28 -2.46
CA SER A 4 15.90 2.39 -1.71
C SER A 4 17.14 2.09 -2.57
N TRP A 5 17.17 2.58 -3.79
CA TRP A 5 18.25 2.37 -4.79
C TRP A 5 18.32 0.96 -5.36
N SER A 6 17.36 0.08 -5.07
CA SER A 6 17.33 -1.28 -5.63
C SER A 6 16.77 -1.36 -7.05
N ASN A 7 16.19 -0.27 -7.55
CA ASN A 7 15.73 -0.17 -8.94
C ASN A 7 16.83 0.39 -9.84
N PHE A 8 16.67 0.22 -11.14
CA PHE A 8 17.59 0.75 -12.17
C PHE A 8 18.99 0.13 -12.13
N GLU A 9 19.06 -1.18 -12.00
CA GLU A 9 20.33 -1.94 -11.96
C GLU A 9 21.08 -1.96 -13.31
N ASN A 10 20.41 -1.68 -14.42
CA ASN A 10 21.06 -1.61 -15.73
C ASN A 10 21.99 -0.37 -15.79
N PRO A 11 23.31 -0.53 -15.90
CA PRO A 11 24.23 0.60 -15.92
C PRO A 11 24.08 1.53 -17.14
N ASN A 12 23.40 1.07 -18.19
CA ASN A 12 23.17 1.82 -19.42
C ASN A 12 21.79 2.48 -19.49
N PHE A 13 21.03 2.52 -18.38
CA PHE A 13 19.74 3.19 -18.37
C PHE A 13 19.90 4.72 -18.38
N SER A 14 18.95 5.39 -18.99
CA SER A 14 18.79 6.86 -18.89
C SER A 14 17.53 7.17 -18.14
N LEU A 15 17.63 7.98 -17.09
CA LEU A 15 16.49 8.37 -16.24
C LEU A 15 16.18 9.84 -16.42
N VAL A 16 14.92 10.14 -16.70
CA VAL A 16 14.35 11.49 -16.61
C VAL A 16 13.42 11.53 -15.40
N SER A 17 13.57 12.51 -14.53
CA SER A 17 12.76 12.67 -13.33
C SER A 17 12.01 14.00 -13.35
N ILE A 18 10.69 13.93 -13.24
CA ILE A 18 9.82 15.10 -13.10
C ILE A 18 9.46 15.22 -11.61
N ASN A 19 9.82 16.35 -11.00
CA ASN A 19 9.51 16.61 -9.60
C ASN A 19 9.52 18.11 -9.29
N VAL A 20 8.65 18.55 -8.41
CA VAL A 20 8.64 19.95 -7.92
C VAL A 20 9.82 20.24 -7.00
N ALA A 21 10.33 19.23 -6.30
CA ALA A 21 11.49 19.33 -5.43
C ALA A 21 12.78 19.04 -6.21
N ARG A 22 13.64 20.05 -6.31
CA ARG A 22 14.92 19.94 -7.04
C ARG A 22 15.80 18.80 -6.55
N PHE A 23 15.88 18.60 -5.24
CA PHE A 23 16.68 17.54 -4.65
C PHE A 23 16.19 16.15 -5.07
N ASP A 24 14.88 15.92 -5.02
CA ASP A 24 14.29 14.65 -5.41
C ASP A 24 14.36 14.39 -6.91
N ALA A 25 14.24 15.44 -7.73
CA ALA A 25 14.39 15.32 -9.18
C ALA A 25 15.78 14.87 -9.60
N SER A 26 16.83 15.19 -8.86
CA SER A 26 18.22 14.86 -9.18
C SER A 26 18.69 13.50 -8.69
N LYS A 27 17.87 12.76 -7.94
CA LYS A 27 18.20 11.42 -7.45
C LYS A 27 18.52 10.46 -8.62
N HIS A 28 19.38 9.49 -8.36
CA HIS A 28 19.86 8.52 -9.35
C HIS A 28 20.54 9.13 -10.60
N MET A 29 21.15 10.30 -10.44
CA MET A 29 21.77 11.03 -11.56
C MET A 29 20.80 11.30 -12.73
N ALA A 30 19.50 11.42 -12.40
CA ALA A 30 18.46 11.67 -13.39
C ALA A 30 18.63 13.03 -14.07
N GLN A 31 18.26 13.11 -15.33
CA GLN A 31 17.99 14.38 -15.98
C GLN A 31 16.74 14.99 -15.36
N SER A 32 16.94 16.09 -14.63
CA SER A 32 15.88 16.69 -13.81
C SER A 32 15.00 17.64 -14.62
N ILE A 33 13.69 17.45 -14.52
CA ILE A 33 12.66 18.42 -14.93
C ILE A 33 11.99 18.92 -13.66
N ILE A 34 12.24 20.17 -13.30
CA ILE A 34 11.69 20.79 -12.08
C ILE A 34 10.37 21.47 -12.46
N GLY A 35 9.26 20.89 -12.05
CA GLY A 35 7.95 21.40 -12.38
C GLY A 35 6.80 20.57 -11.86
N ASP A 36 5.60 21.07 -12.01
CA ASP A 36 4.36 20.34 -11.74
C ASP A 36 4.22 19.14 -12.69
N ALA A 37 3.88 18.00 -12.17
CA ALA A 37 3.81 16.76 -12.95
C ALA A 37 2.77 16.83 -14.07
N LYS A 38 1.60 17.44 -13.82
CA LYS A 38 0.53 17.54 -14.82
C LYS A 38 0.95 18.45 -15.99
N VAL A 39 1.54 19.60 -15.66
CA VAL A 39 2.03 20.55 -16.68
C VAL A 39 3.14 19.90 -17.49
N SER A 40 4.15 19.34 -16.82
CA SER A 40 5.30 18.72 -17.49
C SER A 40 4.91 17.51 -18.36
N LEU A 41 3.96 16.70 -17.93
CA LEU A 41 3.47 15.56 -18.72
C LEU A 41 2.67 16.02 -19.94
N ASN A 42 1.91 17.11 -19.84
CA ASN A 42 1.20 17.68 -20.99
C ASN A 42 2.19 18.24 -22.03
N GLU A 43 3.21 18.97 -21.59
CA GLU A 43 4.26 19.48 -22.47
C GLU A 43 5.05 18.35 -23.12
N LEU A 44 5.41 17.31 -22.34
CA LEU A 44 6.08 16.12 -22.84
C LEU A 44 5.23 15.40 -23.90
N SER A 45 3.94 15.24 -23.66
CA SER A 45 3.01 14.62 -24.61
C SER A 45 2.94 15.39 -25.93
N GLN A 46 2.92 16.72 -25.85
CA GLN A 46 2.95 17.58 -27.05
C GLN A 46 4.30 17.45 -27.78
N ALA A 47 5.41 17.44 -27.06
CA ALA A 47 6.74 17.33 -27.66
C ALA A 47 7.00 15.96 -28.32
N LEU A 48 6.41 14.89 -27.81
CA LEU A 48 6.52 13.54 -28.37
C LEU A 48 5.73 13.38 -29.66
N GLY A 49 4.70 14.20 -29.91
CA GLY A 49 3.87 14.12 -31.10
C GLY A 49 3.30 12.72 -31.34
N ASP A 50 3.61 12.14 -32.48
CA ASP A 50 3.12 10.82 -32.92
C ASP A 50 3.97 9.64 -32.39
N TRP A 51 4.95 9.89 -31.51
CA TRP A 51 5.77 8.83 -30.96
C TRP A 51 4.91 7.79 -30.20
N LYS A 52 5.20 6.52 -30.44
CA LYS A 52 4.54 5.40 -29.76
C LYS A 52 5.56 4.35 -29.37
N ALA A 53 5.32 3.69 -28.25
CA ALA A 53 6.09 2.50 -27.89
C ALA A 53 5.83 1.37 -28.92
N SER A 54 6.76 0.43 -29.03
CA SER A 54 6.63 -0.70 -29.95
C SER A 54 5.43 -1.59 -29.59
N GLU A 55 4.82 -2.25 -30.58
CA GLU A 55 3.77 -3.24 -30.36
C GLU A 55 4.25 -4.41 -29.50
N GLU A 56 5.52 -4.77 -29.60
CA GLU A 56 6.13 -5.80 -28.75
C GLU A 56 6.11 -5.38 -27.27
N TRP A 57 6.46 -4.12 -26.98
CA TRP A 57 6.38 -3.57 -25.63
C TRP A 57 4.95 -3.57 -25.09
N HIS A 58 3.99 -3.11 -25.88
CA HIS A 58 2.59 -3.11 -25.51
C HIS A 58 2.06 -4.52 -25.25
N LYS A 59 2.44 -5.48 -26.11
CA LYS A 59 2.05 -6.88 -25.92
C LYS A 59 2.62 -7.43 -24.63
N LYS A 60 3.93 -7.27 -24.39
CA LYS A 60 4.58 -7.71 -23.17
C LYS A 60 3.93 -7.12 -21.92
N SER A 61 3.67 -5.81 -21.91
CA SER A 61 3.01 -5.15 -20.78
C SER A 61 1.60 -5.71 -20.50
N ARG A 62 0.81 -5.98 -21.54
CA ARG A 62 -0.51 -6.61 -21.37
C ARG A 62 -0.42 -8.05 -20.86
N ASP A 63 0.52 -8.83 -21.38
CA ASP A 63 0.70 -10.22 -20.98
C ASP A 63 1.15 -10.31 -19.50
N GLU A 64 2.07 -9.46 -19.07
CA GLU A 64 2.50 -9.37 -17.67
C GLU A 64 1.35 -8.93 -16.74
N LEU A 65 0.59 -7.92 -17.13
CA LEU A 65 -0.58 -7.47 -16.36
C LEU A 65 -1.63 -8.58 -16.22
N LYS A 66 -1.88 -9.32 -17.29
CA LYS A 66 -2.80 -10.46 -17.27
C LYS A 66 -2.31 -11.55 -16.31
N SER A 67 -1.06 -11.96 -16.43
CA SER A 67 -0.45 -12.97 -15.55
C SER A 67 -0.48 -12.55 -14.08
N TRP A 68 -0.22 -11.27 -13.82
CA TRP A 68 -0.32 -10.70 -12.47
C TRP A 68 -1.74 -10.75 -11.93
N ASN A 69 -2.73 -10.35 -12.70
CA ASN A 69 -4.12 -10.39 -12.29
C ASN A 69 -4.60 -11.83 -12.01
N GLU A 70 -4.25 -12.79 -12.85
CA GLU A 70 -4.55 -14.21 -12.64
C GLU A 70 -3.92 -14.75 -11.35
N TYR A 71 -2.68 -14.37 -11.08
CA TYR A 71 -2.00 -14.71 -9.82
C TYR A 71 -2.73 -14.13 -8.62
N VAL A 72 -3.03 -12.83 -8.63
CA VAL A 72 -3.73 -12.14 -7.53
C VAL A 72 -5.12 -12.74 -7.30
N ASP A 73 -5.89 -13.01 -8.36
CA ASP A 73 -7.22 -13.60 -8.26
C ASP A 73 -7.18 -15.01 -7.64
N LYS A 74 -6.16 -15.79 -7.96
CA LYS A 74 -5.93 -17.10 -7.36
C LYS A 74 -5.58 -17.01 -5.88
N GLU A 75 -4.59 -16.19 -5.51
CA GLU A 75 -4.08 -16.07 -4.14
C GLU A 75 -5.10 -15.43 -3.18
N SER A 76 -5.94 -14.53 -3.68
CA SER A 76 -6.96 -13.83 -2.92
C SER A 76 -8.37 -14.44 -3.02
N GLY A 77 -8.50 -15.56 -3.72
CA GLY A 77 -9.75 -16.26 -3.98
C GLY A 77 -10.45 -16.75 -2.70
N PRO A 78 -11.70 -17.23 -2.81
CA PRO A 78 -12.41 -17.87 -1.70
C PRO A 78 -11.64 -19.07 -1.15
N THR A 79 -11.65 -19.23 0.17
CA THR A 79 -10.97 -20.33 0.85
C THR A 79 -11.83 -20.93 1.95
N ASN A 80 -11.69 -22.24 2.18
CA ASN A 80 -12.28 -22.95 3.32
C ASN A 80 -11.24 -23.24 4.41
N GLN A 81 -10.07 -22.64 4.36
CA GLN A 81 -9.04 -22.81 5.37
C GLN A 81 -9.52 -22.24 6.72
N LYS A 82 -9.22 -22.95 7.80
CA LYS A 82 -9.57 -22.51 9.16
C LYS A 82 -8.93 -21.15 9.51
N LEU A 83 -7.71 -20.93 9.04
CA LEU A 83 -6.98 -19.66 9.17
C LEU A 83 -6.69 -19.13 7.76
N PRO A 84 -7.48 -18.15 7.29
CA PRO A 84 -7.22 -17.53 6.00
C PRO A 84 -5.93 -16.71 6.05
N SER A 85 -5.24 -16.61 4.91
CA SER A 85 -4.14 -15.66 4.76
C SER A 85 -4.66 -14.22 4.68
N TYR A 86 -3.77 -13.25 4.80
CA TYR A 86 -4.12 -11.85 4.55
C TYR A 86 -4.69 -11.64 3.14
N ALA A 87 -4.10 -12.30 2.16
CA ALA A 87 -4.60 -12.25 0.78
C ALA A 87 -6.07 -12.68 0.68
N HIS A 88 -6.44 -13.79 1.32
CA HIS A 88 -7.83 -14.25 1.34
C HIS A 88 -8.77 -13.25 2.03
N ALA A 89 -8.34 -12.68 3.18
CA ALA A 89 -9.14 -11.71 3.92
C ALA A 89 -9.35 -10.41 3.12
N VAL A 90 -8.27 -9.83 2.59
CA VAL A 90 -8.32 -8.62 1.76
C VAL A 90 -9.16 -8.87 0.51
N GLY A 91 -8.95 -10.01 -0.16
CA GLY A 91 -9.73 -10.39 -1.35
C GLY A 91 -11.22 -10.54 -1.07
N ALA A 92 -11.60 -11.13 0.07
CA ALA A 92 -13.00 -11.25 0.46
C ALA A 92 -13.65 -9.87 0.67
N ILE A 93 -12.96 -8.96 1.34
CA ILE A 93 -13.43 -7.59 1.57
C ILE A 93 -13.53 -6.84 0.24
N TYR A 94 -12.49 -6.90 -0.60
CA TYR A 94 -12.48 -6.27 -1.91
C TYR A 94 -13.67 -6.69 -2.80
N ARG A 95 -13.99 -7.99 -2.83
CA ARG A 95 -15.13 -8.51 -3.63
C ARG A 95 -16.49 -8.05 -3.11
N ASN A 96 -16.59 -7.66 -1.84
CA ASN A 96 -17.82 -7.20 -1.21
C ASN A 96 -17.87 -5.69 -0.99
N SER A 97 -16.86 -4.93 -1.44
CA SER A 97 -16.82 -3.48 -1.35
C SER A 97 -17.39 -2.82 -2.61
N ASP A 98 -17.92 -1.61 -2.44
CA ASP A 98 -18.32 -0.77 -3.57
C ASP A 98 -17.11 -0.11 -4.24
N PRO A 99 -17.20 0.25 -5.54
CA PRO A 99 -16.12 0.94 -6.24
C PRO A 99 -15.66 2.24 -5.58
N SER A 100 -16.56 2.93 -4.89
CA SER A 100 -16.30 4.20 -4.21
C SER A 100 -15.73 4.07 -2.80
N ASP A 101 -15.71 2.85 -2.21
CA ASP A 101 -15.16 2.61 -0.88
C ASP A 101 -13.65 2.89 -0.86
N ILE A 102 -13.20 3.48 0.25
CA ILE A 102 -11.80 3.90 0.40
C ILE A 102 -11.08 2.91 1.32
N ALA A 103 -10.09 2.20 0.76
CA ALA A 103 -9.19 1.36 1.54
C ALA A 103 -8.04 2.20 2.13
N VAL A 104 -7.75 1.99 3.41
CA VAL A 104 -6.66 2.68 4.13
C VAL A 104 -5.72 1.66 4.74
N THR A 105 -4.42 1.87 4.58
CA THR A 105 -3.38 1.04 5.20
C THR A 105 -2.09 1.85 5.38
N ALA A 106 -1.16 1.39 6.21
CA ALA A 106 0.09 2.12 6.42
C ALA A 106 1.31 1.20 6.64
N ALA A 107 1.35 0.42 7.72
CA ALA A 107 2.59 -0.19 8.17
C ALA A 107 2.55 -1.73 8.18
N GLY A 108 3.73 -2.32 8.26
CA GLY A 108 3.90 -3.77 8.42
C GLY A 108 3.78 -4.57 7.12
N GLY A 109 3.57 -5.88 7.23
CA GLY A 109 3.41 -6.77 6.10
C GLY A 109 2.06 -6.67 5.41
N LEU A 110 1.03 -6.28 6.14
CA LEU A 110 -0.34 -6.17 5.65
C LEU A 110 -0.49 -5.12 4.53
N VAL A 111 0.25 -4.04 4.61
CA VAL A 111 0.26 -3.00 3.55
C VAL A 111 0.65 -3.58 2.19
N GLY A 112 1.62 -4.49 2.15
CA GLY A 112 2.02 -5.18 0.92
C GLY A 112 0.87 -5.98 0.31
N GLU A 113 0.14 -6.73 1.11
CA GLU A 113 -1.01 -7.52 0.68
C GLU A 113 -2.16 -6.64 0.18
N VAL A 114 -2.46 -5.56 0.91
CA VAL A 114 -3.52 -4.62 0.49
C VAL A 114 -3.17 -3.96 -0.85
N VAL A 115 -1.94 -3.50 -1.02
CA VAL A 115 -1.48 -2.86 -2.28
C VAL A 115 -1.51 -3.83 -3.46
N GLN A 116 -1.22 -5.12 -3.23
CA GLN A 116 -1.28 -6.13 -4.29
C GLN A 116 -2.72 -6.48 -4.71
N ILE A 117 -3.63 -6.57 -3.75
CA ILE A 117 -4.95 -7.15 -3.95
C ILE A 117 -6.02 -6.09 -4.20
N TRP A 118 -5.94 -4.98 -3.46
CA TRP A 118 -6.89 -3.88 -3.60
C TRP A 118 -6.60 -3.11 -4.89
N ARG A 119 -7.38 -3.41 -5.91
CA ARG A 119 -7.30 -2.74 -7.21
C ARG A 119 -8.32 -1.58 -7.24
N PRO A 120 -7.89 -0.32 -7.05
CA PRO A 120 -8.79 0.82 -7.04
C PRO A 120 -9.65 0.86 -8.30
N ARG A 121 -10.97 0.97 -8.13
CA ARG A 121 -11.94 1.03 -9.24
C ARG A 121 -12.34 2.46 -9.58
N GLU A 122 -12.06 3.39 -8.66
CA GLU A 122 -12.23 4.83 -8.83
C GLU A 122 -10.98 5.56 -8.31
N LEU A 123 -10.82 6.82 -8.73
CA LEU A 123 -9.74 7.66 -8.23
C LEU A 123 -9.94 7.99 -6.74
N ASN A 124 -8.83 8.06 -6.00
CA ASN A 124 -8.82 8.39 -4.57
C ASN A 124 -9.61 7.39 -3.70
N THR A 125 -9.59 6.10 -4.05
CA THR A 125 -10.22 5.02 -3.28
C THR A 125 -9.20 4.07 -2.63
N HIS A 126 -7.93 4.44 -2.62
CA HIS A 126 -6.87 3.75 -1.88
C HIS A 126 -5.89 4.78 -1.33
N GLU A 127 -5.70 4.74 -0.02
CA GLU A 127 -4.76 5.60 0.70
C GLU A 127 -3.75 4.77 1.46
N THR A 128 -2.47 5.09 1.29
CA THR A 128 -1.39 4.38 1.96
C THR A 128 -0.32 5.37 2.42
N GLU A 129 -0.03 5.37 3.70
CA GLU A 129 1.08 6.15 4.24
C GLU A 129 2.41 5.41 3.96
N TRP A 130 3.13 5.85 2.93
CA TRP A 130 4.43 5.29 2.52
C TRP A 130 5.63 6.09 3.01
N GLY A 131 5.41 7.33 3.38
CA GLY A 131 6.50 8.26 3.65
C GLY A 131 7.37 7.84 4.81
N PHE A 132 6.77 7.54 5.93
CA PHE A 132 7.42 7.11 7.16
C PHE A 132 6.95 5.73 7.65
N SER A 133 5.93 5.15 7.02
CA SER A 133 5.32 3.88 7.40
C SER A 133 4.92 3.86 8.88
N CYS A 134 4.20 4.90 9.29
CA CYS A 134 3.80 5.10 10.68
C CYS A 134 2.77 4.08 11.11
N MET A 135 3.11 3.26 12.09
CA MET A 135 2.17 2.35 12.73
C MET A 135 1.02 3.14 13.37
N SER A 136 -0.19 2.63 13.27
CA SER A 136 -1.45 3.22 13.76
C SER A 136 -2.00 4.41 12.96
N TYR A 137 -1.29 4.88 11.93
CA TYR A 137 -1.87 5.82 10.97
C TYR A 137 -3.16 5.28 10.37
N GLU A 138 -3.27 3.98 10.22
CA GLU A 138 -4.42 3.29 9.63
C GLU A 138 -5.75 3.75 10.23
N ILE A 139 -5.81 3.91 11.55
CA ILE A 139 -7.04 4.29 12.28
C ILE A 139 -7.26 5.80 12.22
N SER A 140 -6.25 6.58 12.61
CA SER A 140 -6.34 8.05 12.65
C SER A 140 -6.49 8.64 11.25
N GLY A 141 -5.74 8.11 10.27
CA GLY A 141 -5.86 8.51 8.87
C GLY A 141 -7.23 8.17 8.30
N ALA A 142 -7.76 6.98 8.61
CA ALA A 142 -9.10 6.58 8.18
C ALA A 142 -10.18 7.51 8.75
N LEU A 143 -10.05 7.94 10.01
CA LEU A 143 -10.96 8.92 10.60
C LEU A 143 -10.92 10.25 9.84
N GLY A 144 -9.74 10.78 9.56
CA GLY A 144 -9.58 12.00 8.77
C GLY A 144 -10.16 11.88 7.37
N ILE A 145 -9.94 10.75 6.70
CA ILE A 145 -10.51 10.45 5.37
C ILE A 145 -12.04 10.38 5.44
N LYS A 146 -12.60 9.74 6.47
CA LYS A 146 -14.06 9.66 6.65
C LYS A 146 -14.67 11.03 6.89
N MET A 147 -14.03 11.88 7.69
CA MET A 147 -14.48 13.26 7.91
C MET A 147 -14.46 14.08 6.61
N ALA A 148 -13.49 13.85 5.75
CA ALA A 148 -13.40 14.51 4.43
C ALA A 148 -14.37 13.92 3.40
N ASN A 149 -14.78 12.65 3.57
CA ASN A 149 -15.65 11.90 2.65
C ASN A 149 -16.83 11.26 3.40
N PRO A 150 -17.74 12.04 3.98
CA PRO A 150 -18.78 11.52 4.88
C PRO A 150 -19.74 10.52 4.24
N ASN A 151 -19.89 10.57 2.93
CA ASN A 151 -20.81 9.72 2.17
C ASN A 151 -20.16 8.41 1.63
N LYS A 152 -18.86 8.23 1.83
CA LYS A 152 -18.15 7.01 1.40
C LYS A 152 -17.91 6.09 2.61
N GLU A 153 -17.90 4.78 2.39
CA GLU A 153 -17.36 3.88 3.39
C GLU A 153 -15.83 3.94 3.39
N VAL A 154 -15.25 3.90 4.58
CA VAL A 154 -13.81 3.88 4.79
C VAL A 154 -13.45 2.60 5.52
N ILE A 155 -12.64 1.78 4.87
CA ILE A 155 -12.23 0.46 5.32
C ILE A 155 -10.73 0.52 5.62
N THR A 156 -10.37 0.43 6.89
CA THR A 156 -8.97 0.42 7.28
C THR A 156 -8.48 -0.98 7.62
N PHE A 157 -7.30 -1.33 7.12
CA PHE A 157 -6.63 -2.60 7.38
C PHE A 157 -5.46 -2.34 8.32
N VAL A 158 -5.51 -2.89 9.51
CA VAL A 158 -4.52 -2.67 10.57
C VAL A 158 -4.03 -3.99 11.15
N GLY A 159 -2.73 -4.14 11.37
CA GLY A 159 -2.18 -5.27 12.11
C GLY A 159 -2.43 -5.11 13.61
N ASP A 160 -2.47 -6.23 14.35
CA ASP A 160 -2.66 -6.27 15.81
C ASP A 160 -1.65 -5.39 16.56
N GLY A 161 -0.37 -5.43 16.19
CA GLY A 161 0.66 -4.57 16.77
C GLY A 161 0.40 -3.07 16.57
N SER A 162 0.00 -2.65 15.37
CA SER A 162 -0.40 -1.27 15.09
C SER A 162 -1.67 -0.89 15.85
N TYR A 163 -2.65 -1.78 15.88
CA TYR A 163 -3.90 -1.58 16.61
C TYR A 163 -3.68 -1.35 18.10
N LEU A 164 -2.84 -2.16 18.73
CA LEU A 164 -2.55 -2.02 20.16
C LEU A 164 -1.71 -0.79 20.50
N LEU A 165 -0.90 -0.32 19.56
CA LEU A 165 -0.06 0.85 19.77
C LEU A 165 -0.89 2.13 19.93
N TYR A 166 -1.91 2.33 19.11
CA TYR A 166 -2.76 3.52 19.17
C TYR A 166 -4.13 3.26 18.52
N ASN A 167 -5.13 2.96 19.33
CA ASN A 167 -6.49 2.65 18.89
C ASN A 167 -7.55 3.64 19.42
N SER A 168 -7.13 4.69 20.13
CA SER A 168 -8.05 5.64 20.78
C SER A 168 -8.94 6.40 19.79
N ASP A 169 -8.53 6.55 18.53
CA ASP A 169 -9.32 7.23 17.52
C ASP A 169 -10.54 6.43 17.04
N ILE A 170 -10.65 5.15 17.41
CA ILE A 170 -11.92 4.43 17.28
C ILE A 170 -12.97 5.07 18.18
N TYR A 171 -12.59 5.45 19.42
CA TYR A 171 -13.50 6.18 20.29
C TYR A 171 -13.82 7.59 19.76
N SER A 172 -12.79 8.27 19.21
CA SER A 172 -12.97 9.56 18.54
C SER A 172 -13.97 9.46 17.38
N SER A 173 -13.95 8.37 16.61
CA SER A 173 -14.90 8.14 15.51
C SER A 173 -16.34 8.01 16.01
N VAL A 174 -16.55 7.36 17.15
CA VAL A 174 -17.85 7.22 17.80
C VAL A 174 -18.37 8.58 18.29
N ILE A 175 -17.54 9.35 19.03
CA ILE A 175 -17.92 10.66 19.56
C ILE A 175 -18.29 11.63 18.44
N THR A 176 -17.54 11.60 17.34
CA THR A 176 -17.75 12.50 16.20
C THR A 176 -18.75 11.98 15.19
N ASN A 177 -19.39 10.82 15.45
CA ASN A 177 -20.34 10.14 14.57
C ASN A 177 -19.78 9.89 13.16
N ASN A 178 -18.51 9.50 13.07
CA ASN A 178 -17.83 9.14 11.83
C ASN A 178 -17.58 7.63 11.78
N LYS A 179 -18.48 6.87 11.16
CA LYS A 179 -18.37 5.41 11.06
C LYS A 179 -17.11 4.98 10.32
N LEU A 180 -16.34 4.08 10.92
CA LEU A 180 -15.21 3.39 10.30
C LEU A 180 -15.47 1.89 10.24
N ILE A 181 -14.92 1.23 9.22
CA ILE A 181 -14.81 -0.23 9.15
C ILE A 181 -13.36 -0.57 9.43
N VAL A 182 -13.09 -1.15 10.59
CA VAL A 182 -11.73 -1.48 11.03
C VAL A 182 -11.52 -2.99 10.94
N ILE A 183 -10.60 -3.42 10.09
CA ILE A 183 -10.21 -4.81 9.89
C ILE A 183 -8.89 -5.04 10.61
N VAL A 184 -8.96 -5.67 11.77
CA VAL A 184 -7.76 -6.05 12.53
C VAL A 184 -7.29 -7.42 12.05
N CYS A 185 -6.09 -7.46 11.49
CA CYS A 185 -5.44 -8.69 11.04
C CYS A 185 -4.46 -9.16 12.11
N ASP A 186 -4.94 -10.05 12.99
CA ASP A 186 -4.17 -10.60 14.10
C ASP A 186 -3.21 -11.69 13.60
N ASN A 187 -1.93 -11.48 13.81
CA ASN A 187 -0.87 -12.45 13.53
C ASN A 187 -0.01 -12.77 14.77
N GLY A 188 -0.45 -12.34 15.96
CA GLY A 188 0.21 -12.57 17.22
C GLY A 188 1.39 -11.65 17.51
N GLY A 189 1.48 -10.47 16.88
CA GLY A 189 2.50 -9.48 17.18
C GLY A 189 3.10 -8.73 15.98
N HIS A 190 4.37 -8.36 16.10
CA HIS A 190 5.12 -7.66 15.06
C HIS A 190 5.76 -8.63 14.05
N ALA A 191 4.95 -9.45 13.39
CA ALA A 191 5.42 -10.59 12.59
C ALA A 191 6.35 -10.19 11.43
N VAL A 192 6.19 -9.00 10.84
CA VAL A 192 7.12 -8.55 9.79
C VAL A 192 8.50 -8.27 10.35
N ILE A 193 8.60 -7.70 11.55
CA ILE A 193 9.88 -7.44 12.21
C ILE A 193 10.54 -8.76 12.61
N ASN A 194 9.77 -9.71 13.12
CA ASN A 194 10.27 -11.06 13.41
C ASN A 194 10.87 -11.73 12.15
N ARG A 195 10.15 -11.67 11.03
CA ARG A 195 10.67 -12.19 9.74
C ARG A 195 11.96 -11.49 9.30
N LEU A 196 12.06 -10.17 9.47
CA LEU A 196 13.28 -9.42 9.14
C LEU A 196 14.45 -9.81 10.03
N GLN A 197 14.23 -10.03 11.34
CA GLN A 197 15.27 -10.52 12.26
C GLN A 197 15.81 -11.88 11.79
N LEU A 198 14.92 -12.83 11.52
CA LEU A 198 15.28 -14.17 11.04
C LEU A 198 15.98 -14.13 9.67
N PHE A 199 15.48 -13.34 8.73
CA PHE A 199 16.06 -13.18 7.40
C PHE A 199 17.50 -12.62 7.43
N LYS A 200 17.80 -11.75 8.40
CA LYS A 200 19.15 -11.21 8.62
C LYS A 200 20.07 -12.12 9.45
N GLY A 201 19.65 -13.37 9.71
CA GLY A 201 20.43 -14.34 10.50
C GLY A 201 20.35 -14.14 12.01
N GLY A 202 19.45 -13.29 12.47
CA GLY A 202 19.16 -13.11 13.89
C GLY A 202 18.26 -14.22 14.44
N LYS A 203 17.92 -14.07 15.74
CA LYS A 203 16.94 -14.91 16.42
C LYS A 203 15.67 -14.11 16.67
N GLU A 204 14.55 -14.83 16.85
CA GLU A 204 13.33 -14.23 17.34
C GLU A 204 13.54 -13.52 18.67
N PHE A 205 13.10 -12.27 18.77
CA PHE A 205 13.29 -11.47 19.97
C PHE A 205 12.17 -10.42 20.12
N ASN A 206 11.35 -10.58 21.14
CA ASN A 206 10.30 -9.63 21.57
C ASN A 206 9.35 -9.13 20.47
N CYS A 207 9.11 -9.93 19.45
CA CYS A 207 8.21 -9.56 18.35
C CYS A 207 6.85 -10.26 18.40
N LEU A 208 6.74 -11.36 19.17
CA LEU A 208 5.50 -12.11 19.31
C LEU A 208 4.90 -11.90 20.70
N PHE A 209 3.58 -11.73 20.76
CA PHE A 209 2.87 -11.51 22.01
C PHE A 209 2.89 -12.74 22.92
N GLU A 210 2.86 -13.94 22.36
CA GLU A 210 2.95 -15.20 23.12
C GLU A 210 4.29 -15.37 23.85
N SER A 211 5.36 -14.75 23.35
CA SER A 211 6.68 -14.78 23.98
C SER A 211 6.85 -13.71 25.05
N SER A 212 5.86 -12.84 25.26
CA SER A 212 5.88 -11.85 26.31
C SER A 212 5.63 -12.53 27.67
N ASN A 213 6.52 -12.34 28.66
CA ASN A 213 6.34 -12.79 30.02
C ASN A 213 5.30 -11.96 30.81
N VAL A 214 4.40 -11.26 30.11
CA VAL A 214 3.31 -10.56 30.76
C VAL A 214 2.22 -11.59 31.01
N SER A 215 2.13 -12.04 32.28
CA SER A 215 1.00 -12.86 32.72
C SER A 215 -0.30 -12.08 32.52
N ASN A 216 -1.24 -12.66 31.77
CA ASN A 216 -2.61 -12.18 31.63
C ASN A 216 -3.33 -12.05 32.97
#